data_565718f97bc73f30938a7e6243917212
#
_entry.id   565718f97bc73f30938a7e6243917212
#
_cell.length_a   1.000
_cell.length_b   1.000
_cell.length_c   1.000
_cell.angle_alpha   90.00
_cell.angle_beta   90.00
_cell.angle_gamma   90.00
#
_symmetry.space_group_name_H-M   'P 1'
#
loop_
_entity.id
_entity.type
_entity.pdbx_description
1 polymer ?
#
loop_
_entity_poly.entity_id
_entity_poly.type
_entity_poly.pdbx_seq_one_letter_code
_entity_poly.pdbx_strand_id
1 'polypeptide(L)'
;RVFNHIIDVVYEINGYEPEPGSITLCNYHKSKGMEWDCVFLLGLVEYNFPDNINQKFQSDKWYLKEKYKNPMAIIKSEVEAILKGSISTDYAHKTKIDSINEKIRLLYVGITRAKEMLVLSGSAYRDESDIGNKRKEQKPCIYLSRLNQHIIEKRSN
;
A
#
# COMPACT_ATOMS: atom_id res chain seq x y z
N ARG A 1 -14.72 -17.41 -21.74
CA ARG A 1 -13.47 -18.23 -21.77
C ARG A 1 -12.23 -17.42 -21.39
N VAL A 2 -12.07 -16.21 -21.90
CA VAL A 2 -10.90 -15.35 -21.57
C VAL A 2 -10.89 -14.94 -20.09
N PHE A 3 -12.03 -14.63 -19.50
CA PHE A 3 -12.15 -14.24 -18.08
C PHE A 3 -11.75 -15.37 -17.13
N ASN A 4 -12.13 -16.62 -17.42
CA ASN A 4 -11.74 -17.76 -16.59
C ASN A 4 -10.24 -18.02 -16.67
N HIS A 5 -9.64 -17.86 -17.85
CA HIS A 5 -8.20 -18.00 -18.03
C HIS A 5 -7.41 -16.94 -17.26
N ILE A 6 -7.90 -15.69 -17.20
CA ILE A 6 -7.29 -14.63 -16.39
C ILE A 6 -7.42 -14.94 -14.88
N ILE A 7 -8.56 -15.48 -14.45
CA ILE A 7 -8.77 -15.91 -13.06
C ILE A 7 -7.81 -17.06 -12.72
N ASP A 8 -7.70 -18.07 -13.58
CA ASP A 8 -6.79 -19.20 -13.38
C ASP A 8 -5.33 -18.73 -13.28
N VAL A 9 -4.87 -17.88 -14.18
CA VAL A 9 -3.52 -17.28 -14.14
C VAL A 9 -3.30 -16.43 -12.88
N VAL A 10 -4.33 -15.78 -12.34
CA VAL A 10 -4.24 -14.97 -11.10
C VAL A 10 -4.22 -15.86 -9.85
N TYR A 11 -4.85 -17.02 -9.86
CA TYR A 11 -4.92 -17.96 -8.74
C TYR A 11 -3.89 -19.07 -8.76
N GLU A 12 -3.30 -19.40 -9.91
CA GLU A 12 -2.28 -20.45 -10.06
C GLU A 12 -0.89 -20.11 -9.52
N ILE A 13 -0.72 -19.00 -8.82
CA ILE A 13 0.58 -18.67 -8.18
C ILE A 13 0.66 -19.31 -6.78
N ASN A 14 0.29 -20.54 -6.65
CA ASN A 14 0.74 -21.40 -5.58
C ASN A 14 1.98 -22.17 -6.07
N GLY A 15 3.14 -21.53 -5.95
CA GLY A 15 4.40 -22.21 -6.26
C GLY A 15 5.27 -21.51 -7.30
N TYR A 16 5.23 -20.16 -7.36
CA TYR A 16 6.23 -19.45 -8.15
C TYR A 16 7.61 -19.64 -7.51
N GLU A 17 8.45 -20.43 -8.14
CA GLU A 17 9.87 -20.46 -7.85
C GLU A 17 10.59 -19.49 -8.80
N PRO A 18 11.35 -18.52 -8.27
CA PRO A 18 12.12 -17.61 -9.10
C PRO A 18 13.11 -18.38 -9.96
N GLU A 19 13.05 -18.19 -11.27
CA GLU A 19 14.05 -18.74 -12.17
C GLU A 19 15.42 -18.08 -11.93
N PRO A 20 16.52 -18.83 -11.79
CA PRO A 20 17.85 -18.26 -11.65
C PRO A 20 18.18 -17.28 -12.79
N GLY A 21 18.67 -16.08 -12.43
CA GLY A 21 19.00 -15.04 -13.40
C GLY A 21 17.81 -14.22 -13.92
N SER A 22 16.60 -14.45 -13.40
CA SER A 22 15.42 -13.67 -13.75
C SER A 22 15.15 -12.54 -12.74
N ILE A 23 14.41 -11.51 -13.18
CA ILE A 23 13.89 -10.45 -12.32
C ILE A 23 12.39 -10.67 -12.13
N THR A 24 11.97 -10.81 -10.88
CA THR A 24 10.56 -10.93 -10.52
C THR A 24 9.94 -9.57 -10.29
N LEU A 25 8.88 -9.24 -11.02
CA LEU A 25 8.07 -8.06 -10.78
C LEU A 25 6.73 -8.47 -10.19
N CYS A 26 6.45 -8.06 -8.96
CA CYS A 26 5.21 -8.40 -8.28
C CYS A 26 4.72 -7.26 -7.37
N ASN A 27 3.48 -7.33 -6.94
CA ASN A 27 2.98 -6.43 -5.90
C ASN A 27 3.22 -7.03 -4.50
N TYR A 28 3.05 -6.21 -3.45
CA TYR A 28 3.29 -6.63 -2.07
C TYR A 28 2.47 -7.85 -1.64
N HIS A 29 1.21 -7.97 -2.09
CA HIS A 29 0.35 -9.11 -1.73
C HIS A 29 0.88 -10.42 -2.32
N LYS A 30 1.33 -10.37 -3.57
CA LYS A 30 1.87 -11.54 -4.27
C LYS A 30 3.25 -11.96 -3.74
N SER A 31 3.99 -11.04 -3.13
CA SER A 31 5.31 -11.34 -2.53
C SER A 31 5.22 -12.09 -1.20
N LYS A 32 4.02 -12.26 -0.63
CA LYS A 32 3.85 -12.96 0.65
C LYS A 32 4.31 -14.41 0.55
N GLY A 33 5.20 -14.82 1.46
CA GLY A 33 5.77 -16.18 1.48
C GLY A 33 6.99 -16.37 0.58
N MET A 34 7.36 -15.38 -0.23
CA MET A 34 8.56 -15.42 -1.07
C MET A 34 9.69 -14.62 -0.43
N GLU A 35 10.93 -14.92 -0.82
CA GLU A 35 12.12 -14.19 -0.39
C GLU A 35 13.12 -14.14 -1.53
N TRP A 36 13.88 -13.04 -1.61
CA TRP A 36 14.91 -12.82 -2.62
C TRP A 36 16.15 -12.23 -1.99
N ASP A 37 17.32 -12.50 -2.56
CA ASP A 37 18.58 -11.95 -2.08
C ASP A 37 18.58 -10.43 -2.18
N CYS A 38 18.01 -9.88 -3.26
CA CYS A 38 17.90 -8.45 -3.47
C CYS A 38 16.44 -8.04 -3.77
N VAL A 39 15.94 -7.04 -3.05
CA VAL A 39 14.58 -6.50 -3.22
C VAL A 39 14.64 -5.00 -3.46
N PHE A 40 13.95 -4.55 -4.51
CA PHE A 40 13.72 -3.14 -4.81
C PHE A 40 12.27 -2.79 -4.47
N LEU A 41 12.05 -1.98 -3.44
CA LEU A 41 10.73 -1.44 -3.12
C LEU A 41 10.58 -0.06 -3.77
N LEU A 42 9.65 0.02 -4.70
CA LEU A 42 9.40 1.22 -5.49
C LEU A 42 8.17 1.97 -4.97
N GLY A 43 8.13 3.28 -5.23
CA GLY A 43 6.95 4.09 -4.97
C GLY A 43 6.72 4.43 -3.51
N LEU A 44 7.78 4.56 -2.70
CA LEU A 44 7.71 4.96 -1.29
C LEU A 44 7.45 6.46 -1.14
N VAL A 45 6.28 6.88 -1.55
CA VAL A 45 5.80 8.27 -1.50
C VAL A 45 4.62 8.40 -0.56
N GLU A 46 4.40 9.63 -0.04
CA GLU A 46 3.32 9.97 0.90
C GLU A 46 1.94 9.53 0.38
N TYR A 47 1.68 9.67 -0.92
CA TYR A 47 0.41 9.27 -1.52
C TYR A 47 0.14 7.76 -1.45
N ASN A 48 1.17 6.93 -1.52
CA ASN A 48 1.06 5.48 -1.42
C ASN A 48 1.07 4.99 0.03
N PHE A 49 1.87 5.64 0.87
CA PHE A 49 2.08 5.29 2.28
C PHE A 49 1.91 6.52 3.17
N PRO A 50 0.67 6.94 3.45
CA PRO A 50 0.36 8.07 4.32
C PRO A 50 0.69 7.73 5.78
N ASP A 51 1.02 8.74 6.58
CA ASP A 51 1.26 8.61 8.01
C ASP A 51 0.04 9.00 8.86
N ASN A 52 -0.92 9.72 8.27
CA ASN A 52 -2.13 10.13 8.97
C ASN A 52 -3.35 10.21 8.05
N ILE A 53 -4.53 10.26 8.65
CA ILE A 53 -5.84 10.25 7.97
C ILE A 53 -6.18 11.54 7.20
N ASN A 54 -5.47 12.64 7.47
CA ASN A 54 -5.72 13.93 6.84
C ASN A 54 -4.98 14.07 5.51
N GLN A 55 -4.02 13.21 5.25
CA GLN A 55 -3.31 13.18 3.98
C GLN A 55 -4.16 12.58 2.87
N LYS A 56 -3.95 13.10 1.65
CA LYS A 56 -4.51 12.47 0.45
C LYS A 56 -3.70 11.23 0.13
N PHE A 57 -4.34 10.08 0.11
CA PHE A 57 -3.68 8.83 -0.20
C PHE A 57 -4.44 8.00 -1.23
N GLN A 58 -3.73 7.10 -1.86
CA GLN A 58 -4.32 6.13 -2.77
C GLN A 58 -5.23 5.18 -1.98
N SER A 59 -6.48 5.09 -2.40
CA SER A 59 -7.43 4.12 -1.87
C SER A 59 -8.18 3.46 -3.01
N ASP A 60 -8.27 2.15 -2.97
CA ASP A 60 -9.07 1.36 -3.90
C ASP A 60 -10.58 1.49 -3.60
N LYS A 61 -10.87 1.96 -2.40
CA LYS A 61 -12.24 2.12 -1.94
C LYS A 61 -12.73 3.53 -2.22
N TRP A 62 -13.61 3.66 -3.21
CA TRP A 62 -14.18 4.94 -3.63
C TRP A 62 -14.86 5.71 -2.48
N TYR A 63 -15.40 5.03 -1.51
CA TYR A 63 -16.10 5.62 -0.37
C TYR A 63 -15.17 6.28 0.66
N LEU A 64 -13.86 6.08 0.58
CA LEU A 64 -12.88 6.81 1.39
C LEU A 64 -12.53 8.17 0.79
N LYS A 65 -12.98 8.47 -0.44
CA LYS A 65 -12.79 9.75 -1.07
C LYS A 65 -13.81 10.74 -0.49
N GLU A 66 -13.33 11.82 0.12
CA GLU A 66 -14.18 12.86 0.73
C GLU A 66 -15.23 13.44 -0.21
N LYS A 67 -14.98 13.41 -1.52
CA LYS A 67 -15.89 13.87 -2.57
C LYS A 67 -17.23 13.11 -2.58
N TYR A 68 -17.27 11.90 -2.09
CA TYR A 68 -18.46 11.07 -2.10
C TYR A 68 -18.92 10.86 -0.66
N LYS A 69 -20.01 11.53 -0.25
CA LYS A 69 -20.72 11.17 0.98
C LYS A 69 -21.12 9.70 0.84
N ASN A 70 -20.46 8.84 1.57
CA ASN A 70 -20.55 7.43 1.34
C ASN A 70 -21.70 6.78 2.12
N PRO A 71 -22.83 6.48 1.47
CA PRO A 71 -23.96 5.85 2.14
C PRO A 71 -23.60 4.49 2.74
N MET A 72 -22.68 3.74 2.13
CA MET A 72 -22.24 2.44 2.66
C MET A 72 -21.48 2.56 3.98
N ALA A 73 -20.64 3.59 4.15
CA ALA A 73 -19.95 3.83 5.41
C ALA A 73 -20.92 4.21 6.52
N ILE A 74 -21.92 5.03 6.20
CA ILE A 74 -22.97 5.42 7.13
C ILE A 74 -23.80 4.21 7.55
N ILE A 75 -24.31 3.45 6.58
CA ILE A 75 -25.13 2.24 6.86
C ILE A 75 -24.33 1.25 7.72
N LYS A 76 -23.07 0.99 7.41
CA LYS A 76 -22.24 0.10 8.21
C LYS A 76 -22.04 0.60 9.63
N SER A 77 -21.83 1.92 9.82
CA SER A 77 -21.68 2.48 11.17
C SER A 77 -22.96 2.36 11.99
N GLU A 78 -24.12 2.56 11.38
CA GLU A 78 -25.41 2.43 12.02
C GLU A 78 -25.74 0.98 12.38
N VAL A 79 -25.51 0.04 11.46
CA VAL A 79 -25.69 -1.39 11.72
C VAL A 79 -24.77 -1.86 12.84
N GLU A 80 -23.52 -1.47 12.83
CA GLU A 80 -22.57 -1.82 13.89
C GLU A 80 -22.95 -1.21 15.24
N ALA A 81 -23.45 0.02 15.26
CA ALA A 81 -23.96 0.69 16.46
C ALA A 81 -25.18 -0.04 17.04
N ILE A 82 -26.13 -0.45 16.21
CA ILE A 82 -27.30 -1.23 16.60
C ILE A 82 -26.88 -2.59 17.20
N LEU A 83 -25.99 -3.31 16.52
CA LEU A 83 -25.53 -4.63 16.96
C LEU A 83 -24.76 -4.58 18.29
N LYS A 84 -24.04 -3.51 18.55
CA LYS A 84 -23.23 -3.33 19.77
C LYS A 84 -23.95 -2.56 20.87
N GLY A 85 -25.17 -2.08 20.62
CA GLY A 85 -25.88 -1.22 21.55
C GLY A 85 -25.17 0.08 21.89
N SER A 86 -24.32 0.57 20.98
CA SER A 86 -23.47 1.76 21.14
C SER A 86 -23.92 2.89 20.21
N ILE A 87 -23.47 4.12 20.52
CA ILE A 87 -23.67 5.27 19.63
C ILE A 87 -22.85 5.06 18.36
N SER A 88 -23.41 5.45 17.21
CA SER A 88 -22.75 5.38 15.91
C SER A 88 -21.32 5.94 15.97
N THR A 89 -20.35 5.12 15.69
CA THR A 89 -18.95 5.54 15.52
C THR A 89 -18.73 6.02 14.09
N ASP A 90 -17.84 7.00 13.89
CA ASP A 90 -17.43 7.43 12.54
C ASP A 90 -16.71 6.28 11.80
N TYR A 91 -17.50 5.46 11.12
CA TYR A 91 -17.00 4.31 10.38
C TYR A 91 -16.05 4.72 9.25
N ALA A 92 -16.25 5.90 8.65
CA ALA A 92 -15.38 6.40 7.62
C ALA A 92 -13.97 6.67 8.17
N HIS A 93 -13.89 7.28 9.35
CA HIS A 93 -12.63 7.52 10.05
C HIS A 93 -11.90 6.21 10.39
N LYS A 94 -12.62 5.26 10.99
CA LYS A 94 -12.07 3.93 11.29
C LYS A 94 -11.55 3.22 10.04
N THR A 95 -12.33 3.24 8.96
CA THR A 95 -11.93 2.59 7.70
C THR A 95 -10.70 3.25 7.06
N LYS A 96 -10.54 4.58 7.22
CA LYS A 96 -9.32 5.27 6.79
C LYS A 96 -8.10 4.79 7.59
N ILE A 97 -8.24 4.68 8.91
CA ILE A 97 -7.17 4.14 9.78
C ILE A 97 -6.82 2.71 9.37
N ASP A 98 -7.82 1.85 9.19
CA ASP A 98 -7.60 0.45 8.79
C ASP A 98 -6.88 0.37 7.43
N SER A 99 -7.23 1.25 6.48
CA SER A 99 -6.56 1.33 5.18
C SER A 99 -5.10 1.77 5.30
N ILE A 100 -4.78 2.71 6.19
CA ILE A 100 -3.40 3.14 6.46
C ILE A 100 -2.61 2.00 7.11
N ASN A 101 -3.19 1.35 8.12
CA ASN A 101 -2.57 0.22 8.80
C ASN A 101 -2.27 -0.94 7.84
N GLU A 102 -3.17 -1.21 6.89
CA GLU A 102 -2.94 -2.22 5.86
C GLU A 102 -1.75 -1.85 4.97
N LYS A 103 -1.62 -0.59 4.56
CA LYS A 103 -0.47 -0.13 3.77
C LYS A 103 0.85 -0.29 4.53
N ILE A 104 0.86 0.00 5.83
CA ILE A 104 2.04 -0.21 6.68
C ILE A 104 2.39 -1.69 6.77
N ARG A 105 1.40 -2.57 6.93
CA ARG A 105 1.62 -4.02 6.92
C ARG A 105 2.20 -4.51 5.59
N LEU A 106 1.70 -3.98 4.47
CA LEU A 106 2.23 -4.31 3.15
C LEU A 106 3.67 -3.83 2.98
N LEU A 107 4.00 -2.64 3.48
CA LEU A 107 5.38 -2.14 3.48
C LEU A 107 6.29 -3.07 4.30
N TYR A 108 5.84 -3.48 5.48
CA TYR A 108 6.58 -4.46 6.30
C TYR A 108 6.78 -5.80 5.57
N VAL A 109 5.74 -6.32 4.91
CA VAL A 109 5.86 -7.52 4.09
C VAL A 109 6.92 -7.33 3.02
N GLY A 110 6.93 -6.21 2.29
CA GLY A 110 7.93 -5.94 1.26
C GLY A 110 9.35 -5.89 1.81
N ILE A 111 9.57 -5.19 2.92
CA ILE A 111 10.88 -5.07 3.58
C ILE A 111 11.42 -6.44 3.99
N THR A 112 10.56 -7.29 4.56
CA THR A 112 10.96 -8.62 5.04
C THR A 112 11.16 -9.64 3.93
N ARG A 113 11.01 -9.28 2.67
CA ARG A 113 11.30 -10.17 1.52
C ARG A 113 12.78 -10.17 1.15
N ALA A 114 13.55 -9.19 1.58
CA ALA A 114 14.98 -9.10 1.28
C ALA A 114 15.80 -9.94 2.26
N LYS A 115 16.64 -10.83 1.71
CA LYS A 115 17.60 -11.62 2.49
C LYS A 115 18.90 -10.85 2.71
N GLU A 116 19.46 -10.25 1.67
CA GLU A 116 20.79 -9.64 1.71
C GLU A 116 20.74 -8.13 1.44
N MET A 117 19.99 -7.69 0.41
CA MET A 117 19.97 -6.31 -0.01
C MET A 117 18.54 -5.78 -0.18
N LEU A 118 18.27 -4.62 0.43
CA LEU A 118 17.03 -3.88 0.29
C LEU A 118 17.30 -2.50 -0.28
N VAL A 119 16.70 -2.19 -1.42
CA VAL A 119 16.74 -0.87 -2.05
C VAL A 119 15.37 -0.22 -1.96
N LEU A 120 15.32 0.97 -1.36
CA LEU A 120 14.09 1.74 -1.16
C LEU A 120 14.09 2.94 -2.08
N SER A 121 13.04 3.16 -2.85
CA SER A 121 12.94 4.32 -3.73
C SER A 121 11.56 4.94 -3.77
N GLY A 122 11.52 6.26 -3.95
CA GLY A 122 10.32 7.06 -4.18
C GLY A 122 10.52 7.97 -5.39
N SER A 123 9.48 8.16 -6.19
CA SER A 123 9.52 9.10 -7.30
C SER A 123 9.28 10.53 -6.83
N ALA A 124 10.06 11.49 -7.34
CA ALA A 124 9.85 12.91 -7.04
C ALA A 124 8.62 13.50 -7.75
N TYR A 125 8.16 12.87 -8.83
CA TYR A 125 7.06 13.35 -9.65
C TYR A 125 6.14 12.21 -10.07
N ARG A 126 4.87 12.54 -10.28
CA ARG A 126 3.85 11.69 -10.88
C ARG A 126 3.23 12.40 -12.06
N ASP A 127 3.10 11.73 -13.18
CA ASP A 127 2.33 12.25 -14.30
C ASP A 127 0.84 12.19 -13.96
N GLU A 128 0.13 13.31 -14.07
CA GLU A 128 -1.34 13.32 -14.03
C GLU A 128 -1.79 12.87 -15.43
N SER A 129 -2.06 11.58 -15.58
CA SER A 129 -2.67 11.04 -16.79
C SER A 129 -4.04 11.67 -16.98
N ASP A 130 -4.29 12.23 -18.08
CA ASP A 130 -5.42 12.43 -18.95
C ASP A 130 -5.54 13.80 -19.60
N ILE A 131 -4.93 14.86 -19.09
CA ILE A 131 -5.02 16.18 -19.74
C ILE A 131 -3.70 16.95 -19.61
N GLY A 132 -2.77 16.68 -20.53
CA GLY A 132 -1.56 17.47 -20.74
C GLY A 132 -0.46 17.28 -19.68
N ASN A 133 0.77 17.36 -20.09
CA ASN A 133 2.07 17.20 -19.39
C ASN A 133 2.23 17.88 -18.00
N LYS A 134 1.25 17.78 -17.12
CA LYS A 134 1.35 18.30 -15.76
C LYS A 134 1.95 17.22 -14.86
N ARG A 135 3.19 17.43 -14.48
CA ARG A 135 3.85 16.64 -13.44
C ARG A 135 3.47 17.21 -12.09
N LYS A 136 3.04 16.33 -11.20
CA LYS A 136 2.77 16.66 -9.81
C LYS A 136 3.92 16.19 -8.94
N GLU A 137 4.45 17.10 -8.15
CA GLU A 137 5.48 16.79 -7.16
C GLU A 137 4.94 15.80 -6.14
N GLN A 138 5.76 14.82 -5.79
CA GLN A 138 5.48 13.84 -4.75
C GLN A 138 6.51 13.96 -3.63
N LYS A 139 6.03 13.81 -2.41
CA LYS A 139 6.89 13.76 -1.23
C LYS A 139 7.22 12.31 -0.87
N PRO A 140 8.45 12.01 -0.44
CA PRO A 140 8.77 10.71 0.10
C PRO A 140 7.91 10.43 1.33
N CYS A 141 7.53 9.17 1.53
CA CYS A 141 6.78 8.79 2.72
C CYS A 141 7.66 8.91 3.98
N ILE A 142 7.04 9.18 5.12
CA ILE A 142 7.76 9.33 6.40
C ILE A 142 8.54 8.08 6.79
N TYR A 143 8.05 6.90 6.39
CA TYR A 143 8.72 5.62 6.70
C TYR A 143 10.06 5.50 6.01
N LEU A 144 10.21 6.00 4.78
CA LEU A 144 11.50 6.05 4.08
C LEU A 144 12.51 6.92 4.83
N SER A 145 12.09 8.09 5.28
CA SER A 145 12.94 9.01 6.06
C SER A 145 13.36 8.40 7.39
N ARG A 146 12.43 7.79 8.13
CA ARG A 146 12.71 7.13 9.43
C ARG A 146 13.64 5.93 9.28
N LEU A 147 13.44 5.10 8.27
CA LEU A 147 14.33 3.96 7.99
C LEU A 147 15.75 4.43 7.66
N ASN A 148 15.88 5.49 6.85
CA ASN A 148 17.17 6.07 6.51
C ASN A 148 17.89 6.61 7.76
N GLN A 149 17.17 7.33 8.61
CA GLN A 149 17.73 7.83 9.88
C GLN A 149 18.22 6.68 10.77
N HIS A 150 17.42 5.64 10.94
CA HIS A 150 17.79 4.47 11.73
C HIS A 150 19.03 3.74 11.19
N ILE A 151 19.18 3.64 9.86
CA ILE A 151 20.36 3.05 9.24
C ILE A 151 21.61 3.90 9.52
N ILE A 152 21.49 5.23 9.43
CA ILE A 152 22.60 6.15 9.71
C ILE A 152 23.03 6.03 11.17
N GLU A 153 22.10 6.05 12.11
CA GLU A 153 22.38 5.90 13.54
C GLU A 153 23.11 4.60 13.88
N LYS A 154 22.68 3.48 13.26
CA LYS A 154 23.34 2.19 13.47
C LYS A 154 24.73 2.04 12.84
N ARG A 155 25.05 2.87 11.84
CA ARG A 155 26.39 2.88 11.22
C ARG A 155 27.39 3.75 11.99
N SER A 156 26.88 4.63 12.85
CA SER A 156 27.70 5.56 13.66
C SER A 156 28.07 5.00 15.03
N ASN A 157 27.51 3.86 15.42
CA ASN A 157 27.81 3.10 16.62
C ASN A 157 28.56 1.81 16.26
#